data_2b61cd864dd30d090d4ce8ffec1d7312
#
_entry.id   2b61cd864dd30d090d4ce8ffec1d7312
#
_cell.length_a   1.000
_cell.length_b   1.000
_cell.length_c   1.000
_cell.angle_alpha   90.00
_cell.angle_beta   90.00
_cell.angle_gamma   90.00
#
_symmetry.space_group_name_H-M   'P 1'
#
loop_
_entity.id
_entity.type
_entity.pdbx_description
1 polymer ?
#
loop_
_entity_poly.entity_id
_entity_poly.type
_entity_poly.pdbx_seq_one_letter_code
_entity_poly.pdbx_strand_id
1 'polypeptide(L)'
;NIVNEAKTDLDIMWGHHIAFGLPFLENGAQIECNAKKIISEQAMPDSRRFKPGVETDWPSAINLNDQKENASIIPAESEFPYSELSYLSGFGEKGNYSIIDSDRNLGFHLSWDANIFKYLWYWQERYSTQDAPWWGNTYAIALEPWTSRWTPDPKQAINNGEWLSIPKDGTISTKLSASAIIP
;
A
#
# COMPACT_ATOMS: atom_id res chain seq x y z
N ASN A 1 3.51 11.09 16.83
CA ASN A 1 3.37 12.56 16.81
C ASN A 1 4.40 13.15 15.86
N ILE A 2 3.99 14.15 15.08
CA ILE A 2 4.88 15.01 14.31
C ILE A 2 4.68 16.43 14.80
N VAL A 3 5.78 17.11 15.09
CA VAL A 3 5.82 18.52 15.50
C VAL A 3 6.50 19.31 14.40
N ASN A 4 5.87 20.36 13.91
CA ASN A 4 6.51 21.28 12.98
C ASN A 4 7.30 22.35 13.75
N GLU A 5 8.62 22.23 13.75
CA GLU A 5 9.55 23.19 14.38
C GLU A 5 10.05 24.25 13.39
N ALA A 6 9.58 24.20 12.12
CA ALA A 6 9.92 25.19 11.11
C ALA A 6 9.20 26.51 11.35
N LYS A 7 9.66 27.57 10.68
CA LYS A 7 9.06 28.91 10.76
C LYS A 7 7.93 29.14 9.76
N THR A 8 7.56 28.09 9.01
CA THR A 8 6.50 28.07 8.00
C THR A 8 5.67 26.80 8.14
N ASP A 9 4.51 26.76 7.51
CA ASP A 9 3.74 25.54 7.34
C ASP A 9 4.56 24.52 6.55
N LEU A 10 4.37 23.23 6.83
CA LEU A 10 5.03 22.11 6.15
C LEU A 10 3.99 21.20 5.51
N ASP A 11 4.16 20.96 4.21
CA ASP A 11 3.41 19.95 3.49
C ASP A 11 4.27 18.70 3.35
N ILE A 12 3.76 17.56 3.81
CA ILE A 12 4.51 16.31 3.89
C ILE A 12 3.71 15.12 3.37
N MET A 13 4.42 14.14 2.84
CA MET A 13 3.94 12.77 2.74
C MET A 13 4.41 12.01 3.97
N TRP A 14 3.49 11.37 4.66
CA TRP A 14 3.79 10.53 5.82
C TRP A 14 3.19 9.16 5.63
N GLY A 15 3.98 8.12 5.86
CA GLY A 15 3.53 6.74 5.75
C GLY A 15 4.31 5.79 6.64
N HIS A 16 3.84 4.54 6.69
CA HIS A 16 4.45 3.44 7.41
C HIS A 16 4.69 2.29 6.44
N HIS A 17 5.94 1.90 6.23
CA HIS A 17 6.35 0.87 5.29
C HIS A 17 6.39 -0.51 5.98
N ILE A 18 5.28 -1.24 5.94
CA ILE A 18 5.14 -2.56 6.54
C ILE A 18 5.22 -3.60 5.43
N ALA A 19 6.28 -4.39 5.43
CA ALA A 19 6.57 -5.35 4.38
C ALA A 19 6.57 -6.78 4.91
N PHE A 20 6.17 -7.71 4.05
CA PHE A 20 6.11 -9.15 4.25
C PHE A 20 6.94 -9.83 3.18
N GLY A 21 7.63 -10.90 3.53
CA GLY A 21 8.50 -11.66 2.65
C GLY A 21 8.46 -13.15 2.95
N LEU A 22 9.42 -13.88 2.40
CA LEU A 22 9.59 -15.31 2.69
C LEU A 22 10.10 -15.53 4.13
N PRO A 23 9.70 -16.63 4.78
CA PRO A 23 8.88 -17.74 4.25
C PRO A 23 7.36 -17.50 4.37
N PHE A 24 6.91 -16.36 4.93
CA PHE A 24 5.50 -16.09 5.19
C PHE A 24 4.65 -16.11 3.91
N LEU A 25 5.18 -15.61 2.78
CA LEU A 25 4.48 -15.54 1.51
C LEU A 25 4.73 -16.73 0.56
N GLU A 26 5.44 -17.77 0.98
CA GLU A 26 5.87 -18.88 0.12
C GLU A 26 4.69 -19.55 -0.63
N ASN A 27 3.61 -19.81 0.08
CA ASN A 27 2.40 -20.44 -0.48
C ASN A 27 1.31 -19.41 -0.84
N GLY A 28 1.67 -18.13 -0.89
CA GLY A 28 0.73 -17.04 -1.04
C GLY A 28 0.10 -16.62 0.28
N ALA A 29 -0.79 -15.63 0.20
CA ALA A 29 -1.52 -15.14 1.36
C ALA A 29 -2.83 -14.47 0.92
N GLN A 30 -3.72 -14.24 1.87
CA GLN A 30 -4.96 -13.50 1.64
C GLN A 30 -4.96 -12.20 2.45
N ILE A 31 -5.41 -11.12 1.80
CA ILE A 31 -5.63 -9.82 2.43
C ILE A 31 -7.12 -9.64 2.71
N GLU A 32 -7.47 -9.44 3.96
CA GLU A 32 -8.77 -8.92 4.38
C GLU A 32 -8.61 -7.43 4.69
N CYS A 33 -9.41 -6.58 4.03
CA CYS A 33 -9.24 -5.13 4.16
C CYS A 33 -10.61 -4.44 4.01
N ASN A 34 -10.83 -3.38 4.79
CA ASN A 34 -12.09 -2.62 4.72
C ASN A 34 -12.06 -1.47 3.69
N ALA A 35 -11.10 -1.45 2.78
CA ALA A 35 -11.10 -0.55 1.63
C ALA A 35 -12.33 -0.73 0.76
N LYS A 36 -12.73 0.33 0.06
CA LYS A 36 -13.82 0.27 -0.94
C LYS A 36 -13.30 0.28 -2.37
N LYS A 37 -12.15 0.87 -2.61
CA LYS A 37 -11.58 1.08 -3.94
C LYS A 37 -10.14 0.60 -4.02
N ILE A 38 -9.74 0.21 -5.24
CA ILE A 38 -8.37 -0.04 -5.64
C ILE A 38 -8.10 0.65 -6.97
N ILE A 39 -6.95 1.31 -7.11
CA ILE A 39 -6.45 1.86 -8.38
C ILE A 39 -4.98 1.49 -8.54
N SER A 40 -4.60 0.95 -9.70
CA SER A 40 -3.19 0.68 -10.03
C SER A 40 -2.47 1.98 -10.41
N GLU A 41 -1.22 2.15 -9.95
CA GLU A 41 -0.40 3.33 -10.24
C GLU A 41 -0.11 3.43 -11.75
N GLN A 42 -0.27 4.64 -12.31
CA GLN A 42 -0.16 4.83 -13.76
C GLN A 42 1.29 4.85 -14.27
N ALA A 43 2.23 5.34 -13.46
CA ALA A 43 3.61 5.59 -13.86
C ALA A 43 4.60 4.46 -13.51
N MET A 44 4.11 3.32 -13.02
CA MET A 44 4.97 2.18 -12.64
C MET A 44 5.62 1.50 -13.85
N PRO A 45 6.74 0.80 -13.66
CA PRO A 45 7.44 0.07 -14.71
C PRO A 45 6.62 -1.06 -15.35
N ASP A 46 7.13 -1.60 -16.46
CA ASP A 46 6.39 -2.44 -17.42
C ASP A 46 5.89 -3.79 -16.92
N SER A 47 6.53 -4.41 -15.93
CA SER A 47 6.12 -5.71 -15.40
C SER A 47 5.02 -5.57 -14.35
N ARG A 48 3.75 -5.53 -14.78
CA ARG A 48 2.60 -5.28 -13.90
C ARG A 48 1.68 -6.46 -13.75
N ARG A 49 0.94 -6.45 -12.64
CA ARG A 49 -0.19 -7.34 -12.42
C ARG A 49 -1.48 -6.74 -12.94
N PHE A 50 -1.73 -5.47 -12.66
CA PHE A 50 -2.99 -4.80 -12.98
C PHE A 50 -2.84 -3.72 -14.05
N LYS A 51 -3.95 -3.40 -14.72
CA LYS A 51 -4.02 -2.38 -15.76
C LYS A 51 -3.84 -0.98 -15.16
N PRO A 52 -2.86 -0.19 -15.67
CA PRO A 52 -2.52 1.12 -15.12
C PRO A 52 -3.68 2.10 -15.09
N GLY A 53 -3.84 2.83 -13.99
CA GLY A 53 -4.80 3.93 -13.84
C GLY A 53 -6.27 3.49 -13.78
N VAL A 54 -6.56 2.18 -13.76
CA VAL A 54 -7.94 1.69 -13.67
C VAL A 54 -8.35 1.57 -12.21
N GLU A 55 -9.42 2.29 -11.85
CA GLU A 55 -10.06 2.20 -10.54
C GLU A 55 -11.22 1.22 -10.58
N THR A 56 -11.31 0.39 -9.56
CA THR A 56 -12.39 -0.60 -9.38
C THR A 56 -12.79 -0.71 -7.92
N ASP A 57 -13.87 -1.45 -7.65
CA ASP A 57 -14.25 -1.79 -6.28
C ASP A 57 -13.34 -2.89 -5.73
N TRP A 58 -12.76 -2.65 -4.54
CA TRP A 58 -12.00 -3.68 -3.82
C TRP A 58 -12.88 -4.89 -3.47
N PRO A 59 -12.40 -6.13 -3.61
CA PRO A 59 -11.06 -6.55 -3.98
C PRO A 59 -10.84 -6.83 -5.48
N SER A 60 -11.75 -6.41 -6.36
CA SER A 60 -11.67 -6.67 -7.80
C SER A 60 -10.70 -5.67 -8.46
N ALA A 61 -9.75 -6.16 -9.23
CA ALA A 61 -8.90 -5.35 -10.11
C ALA A 61 -9.00 -5.87 -11.56
N ILE A 62 -8.56 -5.05 -12.52
CA ILE A 62 -8.48 -5.44 -13.92
C ILE A 62 -7.04 -5.76 -14.24
N ASN A 63 -6.75 -6.98 -14.71
CA ASN A 63 -5.42 -7.38 -15.13
C ASN A 63 -5.07 -6.86 -16.55
N LEU A 64 -3.83 -7.10 -17.00
CA LEU A 64 -3.36 -6.63 -18.31
C LEU A 64 -4.11 -7.22 -19.50
N ASN A 65 -4.88 -8.30 -19.30
CA ASN A 65 -5.71 -8.94 -20.32
C ASN A 65 -7.17 -8.48 -20.27
N ASP A 66 -7.48 -7.38 -19.62
CA ASP A 66 -8.85 -6.85 -19.43
C ASP A 66 -9.80 -7.78 -18.65
N GLN A 67 -9.24 -8.71 -17.86
CA GLN A 67 -10.03 -9.64 -17.05
C GLN A 67 -10.09 -9.17 -15.59
N LYS A 68 -11.20 -9.47 -14.93
CA LYS A 68 -11.32 -9.26 -13.48
C LYS A 68 -10.48 -10.28 -12.72
N GLU A 69 -9.72 -9.77 -11.75
CA GLU A 69 -8.88 -10.56 -10.87
C GLU A 69 -9.14 -10.16 -9.40
N ASN A 70 -9.05 -11.11 -8.50
CA ASN A 70 -9.17 -10.83 -7.07
C ASN A 70 -7.83 -10.36 -6.50
N ALA A 71 -7.68 -9.05 -6.31
CA ALA A 71 -6.46 -8.44 -5.82
C ALA A 71 -6.14 -8.77 -4.34
N SER A 72 -7.11 -9.28 -3.57
CA SER A 72 -6.86 -9.70 -2.19
C SER A 72 -6.09 -11.02 -2.07
N ILE A 73 -5.97 -11.76 -3.16
CA ILE A 73 -5.19 -13.00 -3.19
C ILE A 73 -3.77 -12.66 -3.63
N ILE A 74 -2.81 -12.95 -2.78
CA ILE A 74 -1.39 -12.92 -3.11
C ILE A 74 -1.04 -14.31 -3.63
N PRO A 75 -0.64 -14.45 -4.91
CA PRO A 75 -0.28 -15.75 -5.47
C PRO A 75 0.94 -16.37 -4.77
N ALA A 76 1.11 -17.70 -4.87
CA ALA A 76 2.29 -18.39 -4.36
C ALA A 76 3.58 -17.88 -5.05
N GLU A 77 4.74 -18.09 -4.40
CA GLU A 77 6.05 -17.63 -4.91
C GLU A 77 6.37 -18.13 -6.31
N SER A 78 5.98 -19.38 -6.61
CA SER A 78 6.25 -20.04 -7.89
C SER A 78 5.54 -19.44 -9.10
N GLU A 79 4.62 -18.49 -8.91
CA GLU A 79 3.93 -17.82 -9.99
C GLU A 79 4.76 -16.67 -10.58
N PHE A 80 4.27 -16.08 -11.68
CA PHE A 80 5.00 -15.12 -12.51
C PHE A 80 5.72 -14.00 -11.74
N PRO A 81 6.94 -13.61 -12.17
CA PRO A 81 7.55 -12.38 -11.71
C PRO A 81 6.72 -11.17 -12.18
N TYR A 82 6.43 -10.26 -11.26
CA TYR A 82 5.82 -8.96 -11.54
C TYR A 82 6.17 -7.96 -10.44
N SER A 83 6.13 -6.67 -10.78
CA SER A 83 6.02 -5.60 -9.80
C SER A 83 4.71 -4.85 -9.99
N GLU A 84 4.12 -4.37 -8.90
CA GLU A 84 2.86 -3.65 -8.90
C GLU A 84 2.84 -2.63 -7.77
N LEU A 85 2.29 -1.46 -8.04
CA LEU A 85 1.88 -0.53 -7.01
C LEU A 85 0.42 -0.16 -7.24
N SER A 86 -0.39 -0.41 -6.24
CA SER A 86 -1.79 0.00 -6.23
C SER A 86 -2.11 0.77 -4.95
N TYR A 87 -3.17 1.57 -5.00
CA TYR A 87 -3.65 2.33 -3.85
C TYR A 87 -5.06 1.87 -3.49
N LEU A 88 -5.23 1.45 -2.25
CA LEU A 88 -6.55 1.17 -1.69
C LEU A 88 -7.04 2.40 -0.94
N SER A 89 -8.36 2.66 -1.00
CA SER A 89 -8.96 3.83 -0.38
C SER A 89 -10.42 3.59 0.05
N GLY A 90 -11.04 4.61 0.68
CA GLY A 90 -12.45 4.53 1.06
C GLY A 90 -12.70 3.79 2.38
N PHE A 91 -11.78 3.87 3.33
CA PHE A 91 -11.83 3.15 4.62
C PHE A 91 -12.88 3.68 5.61
N GLY A 92 -13.43 4.88 5.39
CA GLY A 92 -14.19 5.62 6.40
C GLY A 92 -13.24 6.27 7.42
N GLU A 93 -13.59 6.28 8.71
CA GLU A 93 -12.77 6.91 9.76
C GLU A 93 -11.58 6.02 10.19
N LYS A 94 -11.75 4.72 10.13
CA LYS A 94 -10.75 3.74 10.55
C LYS A 94 -10.42 2.77 9.44
N GLY A 95 -9.14 2.76 9.03
CA GLY A 95 -8.60 1.75 8.13
C GLY A 95 -8.13 0.52 8.90
N ASN A 96 -8.27 -0.66 8.30
CA ASN A 96 -7.67 -1.88 8.80
C ASN A 96 -7.40 -2.87 7.66
N TYR A 97 -6.41 -3.73 7.89
CA TYR A 97 -6.22 -4.94 7.12
C TYR A 97 -5.72 -6.09 8.00
N SER A 98 -5.95 -7.30 7.53
CA SER A 98 -5.23 -8.50 7.94
C SER A 98 -4.58 -9.13 6.70
N ILE A 99 -3.37 -9.66 6.86
CA ILE A 99 -2.75 -10.54 5.86
C ILE A 99 -2.50 -11.90 6.52
N ILE A 100 -2.93 -12.96 5.86
CA ILE A 100 -3.02 -14.29 6.46
C ILE A 100 -2.39 -15.32 5.51
N ASP A 101 -1.40 -16.07 6.02
CA ASP A 101 -0.95 -17.33 5.45
C ASP A 101 -1.93 -18.42 5.90
N SER A 102 -2.79 -18.87 4.99
CA SER A 102 -3.85 -19.82 5.31
C SER A 102 -3.32 -21.22 5.67
N ASP A 103 -2.16 -21.60 5.14
CA ASP A 103 -1.56 -22.92 5.39
C ASP A 103 -1.00 -23.03 6.81
N ARG A 104 -0.42 -21.94 7.32
CA ARG A 104 0.17 -21.89 8.66
C ARG A 104 -0.76 -21.32 9.72
N ASN A 105 -1.94 -20.81 9.31
CA ASN A 105 -2.87 -20.08 10.16
C ASN A 105 -2.18 -18.94 10.94
N LEU A 106 -1.21 -18.30 10.28
CA LEU A 106 -0.40 -17.21 10.81
C LEU A 106 -0.74 -15.93 10.06
N GLY A 107 -0.83 -14.81 10.75
CA GLY A 107 -1.13 -13.56 10.09
C GLY A 107 -0.70 -12.34 10.90
N PHE A 108 -0.95 -11.20 10.29
CA PHE A 108 -0.70 -9.89 10.86
C PHE A 108 -1.92 -9.00 10.63
N HIS A 109 -2.29 -8.26 11.64
CA HIS A 109 -3.37 -7.27 11.59
C HIS A 109 -2.84 -5.88 11.89
N LEU A 110 -3.31 -4.88 11.12
CA LEU A 110 -3.06 -3.47 11.34
C LEU A 110 -4.36 -2.69 11.33
N SER A 111 -4.46 -1.69 12.21
CA SER A 111 -5.51 -0.68 12.13
C SER A 111 -4.95 0.72 12.39
N TRP A 112 -5.54 1.74 11.74
CA TRP A 112 -5.06 3.12 11.78
C TRP A 112 -6.19 4.14 11.64
N ASP A 113 -5.89 5.41 11.91
CA ASP A 113 -6.76 6.55 11.65
C ASP A 113 -6.73 6.90 10.15
N ALA A 114 -7.81 6.60 9.44
CA ALA A 114 -7.91 6.84 8.01
C ALA A 114 -8.23 8.30 7.65
N ASN A 115 -8.53 9.16 8.62
CA ASN A 115 -8.59 10.60 8.39
C ASN A 115 -7.19 11.18 8.14
N ILE A 116 -6.15 10.55 8.72
CA ILE A 116 -4.74 10.91 8.51
C ILE A 116 -4.16 10.10 7.36
N PHE A 117 -4.16 8.76 7.47
CA PHE A 117 -3.64 7.87 6.43
C PHE A 117 -4.77 7.42 5.53
N LYS A 118 -5.05 8.21 4.51
CA LYS A 118 -6.22 8.06 3.61
C LYS A 118 -6.08 6.90 2.63
N TYR A 119 -4.85 6.48 2.37
CA TYR A 119 -4.50 5.44 1.39
C TYR A 119 -3.75 4.31 2.05
N LEU A 120 -3.95 3.09 1.54
CA LEU A 120 -3.09 1.96 1.77
C LEU A 120 -2.37 1.67 0.45
N TRP A 121 -1.05 1.88 0.42
CA TRP A 121 -0.25 1.46 -0.72
C TRP A 121 -0.09 -0.04 -0.66
N TYR A 122 -0.40 -0.69 -1.75
CA TYR A 122 -0.23 -2.12 -1.96
C TYR A 122 0.89 -2.31 -2.98
N TRP A 123 2.12 -2.36 -2.47
CA TRP A 123 3.31 -2.58 -3.28
C TRP A 123 3.65 -4.06 -3.31
N GLN A 124 4.02 -4.56 -4.50
CA GLN A 124 4.36 -5.95 -4.74
C GLN A 124 5.61 -5.98 -5.60
N GLU A 125 6.68 -6.61 -5.11
CA GLU A 125 7.91 -6.88 -5.86
C GLU A 125 8.21 -8.37 -5.82
N ARG A 126 8.07 -9.02 -6.96
CA ARG A 126 8.20 -10.47 -7.10
C ARG A 126 9.25 -10.78 -8.15
N TYR A 127 10.54 -10.58 -7.83
CA TYR A 127 11.68 -10.88 -8.69
C TYR A 127 11.66 -10.16 -10.06
N SER A 128 10.87 -9.13 -10.22
CA SER A 128 10.61 -8.48 -11.51
C SER A 128 11.63 -7.40 -11.83
N THR A 129 11.94 -6.53 -10.89
CA THR A 129 12.81 -5.38 -11.10
C THR A 129 14.27 -5.82 -11.16
N GLN A 130 14.90 -5.64 -12.31
CA GLN A 130 16.28 -6.08 -12.57
C GLN A 130 17.34 -5.04 -12.19
N ASP A 131 16.93 -3.79 -11.99
CA ASP A 131 17.82 -2.67 -11.65
C ASP A 131 18.17 -2.63 -10.16
N ALA A 132 19.14 -1.79 -9.82
CA ALA A 132 19.49 -1.50 -8.43
C ALA A 132 18.28 -0.90 -7.67
N PRO A 133 18.07 -1.25 -6.42
CA PRO A 133 18.83 -2.19 -5.57
C PRO A 133 18.28 -3.63 -5.60
N TRP A 134 17.34 -3.94 -6.46
CA TRP A 134 16.53 -5.18 -6.44
C TRP A 134 17.23 -6.37 -7.09
N TRP A 135 17.86 -6.15 -8.24
CA TRP A 135 18.64 -7.14 -9.01
C TRP A 135 17.90 -8.46 -9.28
N GLY A 136 16.57 -8.44 -9.41
CA GLY A 136 15.76 -9.63 -9.61
C GLY A 136 15.73 -10.59 -8.39
N ASN A 137 16.20 -10.16 -7.22
CA ASN A 137 16.31 -11.01 -6.02
C ASN A 137 15.31 -10.67 -4.91
N THR A 138 14.48 -9.65 -5.12
CA THR A 138 13.53 -9.22 -4.10
C THR A 138 12.17 -9.88 -4.28
N TYR A 139 11.68 -10.49 -3.20
CA TYR A 139 10.32 -10.98 -3.08
C TYR A 139 9.70 -10.39 -1.82
N ALA A 140 8.83 -9.41 -2.00
CA ALA A 140 8.18 -8.72 -0.91
C ALA A 140 6.81 -8.17 -1.32
N ILE A 141 5.90 -8.10 -0.36
CA ILE A 141 4.64 -7.38 -0.44
C ILE A 141 4.64 -6.35 0.69
N ALA A 142 4.30 -5.10 0.38
CA ALA A 142 4.10 -4.10 1.41
C ALA A 142 2.65 -3.59 1.42
N LEU A 143 2.11 -3.44 2.63
CA LEU A 143 0.80 -2.86 2.89
C LEU A 143 1.00 -1.64 3.81
N GLU A 144 0.97 -0.47 3.20
CA GLU A 144 1.55 0.74 3.75
C GLU A 144 0.49 1.84 3.91
N PRO A 145 0.04 2.16 5.12
CA PRO A 145 -0.80 3.34 5.34
C PRO A 145 -0.05 4.64 5.04
N TRP A 146 -0.57 5.46 4.11
CA TRP A 146 0.00 6.73 3.68
C TRP A 146 -1.02 7.87 3.71
N THR A 147 -0.54 9.10 3.93
CA THR A 147 -1.37 10.30 3.89
C THR A 147 -1.81 10.67 2.48
N SER A 148 -1.03 10.30 1.46
CA SER A 148 -1.28 10.59 0.04
C SER A 148 -0.83 9.45 -0.87
N ARG A 149 -1.21 9.50 -2.15
CA ARG A 149 -0.60 8.69 -3.19
C ARG A 149 0.74 9.29 -3.60
N TRP A 150 1.60 8.50 -4.26
CA TRP A 150 2.79 9.01 -4.93
C TRP A 150 2.43 9.95 -6.09
N THR A 151 3.29 10.92 -6.36
CA THR A 151 3.14 11.84 -7.49
C THR A 151 4.51 12.23 -8.06
N PRO A 152 4.64 12.35 -9.39
CA PRO A 152 5.82 12.92 -10.01
C PRO A 152 5.88 14.45 -9.89
N ASP A 153 4.77 15.12 -9.52
CA ASP A 153 4.69 16.57 -9.34
C ASP A 153 4.25 16.95 -7.91
N PRO A 154 5.21 16.99 -6.96
CA PRO A 154 4.93 17.37 -5.57
C PRO A 154 4.32 18.78 -5.44
N LYS A 155 4.70 19.74 -6.29
CA LYS A 155 4.17 21.10 -6.21
C LYS A 155 2.68 21.15 -6.55
N GLN A 156 2.26 20.42 -7.58
CA GLN A 156 0.86 20.34 -7.95
C GLN A 156 0.05 19.62 -6.86
N ALA A 157 0.56 18.54 -6.29
CA ALA A 157 -0.08 17.82 -5.21
C ALA A 157 -0.29 18.69 -3.95
N ILE A 158 0.72 19.49 -3.58
CA ILE A 158 0.62 20.47 -2.48
C ILE A 158 -0.45 21.52 -2.80
N ASN A 159 -0.42 22.11 -3.99
CA ASN A 159 -1.39 23.12 -4.40
C ASN A 159 -2.84 22.59 -4.42
N ASN A 160 -3.02 21.31 -4.69
CA ASN A 160 -4.30 20.60 -4.66
C ASN A 160 -4.75 20.18 -3.25
N GLY A 161 -3.90 20.38 -2.23
CA GLY A 161 -4.17 19.94 -0.85
C GLY A 161 -4.14 18.42 -0.67
N GLU A 162 -3.38 17.71 -1.51
CA GLU A 162 -3.27 16.25 -1.46
C GLU A 162 -2.31 15.79 -0.36
N TRP A 163 -1.30 16.61 -0.02
CA TRP A 163 -0.36 16.32 1.04
C TRP A 163 -0.89 16.77 2.40
N LEU A 164 -0.36 16.17 3.46
CA LEU A 164 -0.66 16.53 4.83
C LEU A 164 0.04 17.83 5.18
N SER A 165 -0.74 18.87 5.48
CA SER A 165 -0.20 20.16 5.91
C SER A 165 -0.15 20.25 7.43
N ILE A 166 1.00 20.64 7.97
CA ILE A 166 1.23 20.87 9.40
C ILE A 166 1.52 22.35 9.59
N PRO A 167 0.66 23.12 10.23
CA PRO A 167 0.89 24.55 10.48
C PRO A 167 2.20 24.77 11.23
N LYS A 168 2.80 25.96 11.03
CA LYS A 168 3.91 26.42 11.85
C LYS A 168 3.60 26.22 13.34
N ASP A 169 4.56 25.68 14.08
CA ASP A 169 4.47 25.34 15.51
C ASP A 169 3.34 24.33 15.83
N GLY A 170 2.74 23.71 14.78
CA GLY A 170 1.65 22.74 14.89
C GLY A 170 2.12 21.34 15.23
N THR A 171 1.18 20.54 15.72
CA THR A 171 1.40 19.11 16.02
C THR A 171 0.29 18.27 15.45
N ILE A 172 0.64 17.14 14.82
CA ILE A 172 -0.29 16.09 14.43
C ILE A 172 0.01 14.82 15.23
N SER A 173 -1.04 14.26 15.82
CA SER A 173 -0.96 13.02 16.61
C SER A 173 -1.91 11.99 16.04
N THR A 174 -1.45 10.76 15.87
CA THR A 174 -2.26 9.63 15.42
C THR A 174 -1.73 8.34 16.03
N LYS A 175 -2.45 7.24 15.82
CA LYS A 175 -2.12 5.93 16.36
C LYS A 175 -2.32 4.85 15.31
N LEU A 176 -1.34 3.97 15.20
CA LEU A 176 -1.46 2.67 14.55
C LEU A 176 -1.46 1.58 15.64
N SER A 177 -2.25 0.53 15.40
CA SER A 177 -2.26 -0.66 16.28
C SER A 177 -2.00 -1.88 15.44
N ALA A 178 -0.96 -2.62 15.79
CA ALA A 178 -0.55 -3.85 15.12
C ALA A 178 -0.66 -5.05 16.07
N SER A 179 -1.04 -6.21 15.54
CA SER A 179 -1.07 -7.47 16.29
C SER A 179 -0.75 -8.65 15.37
N ALA A 180 -0.13 -9.69 15.94
CA ALA A 180 -0.02 -10.97 15.27
C ALA A 180 -1.36 -11.72 15.36
N ILE A 181 -1.67 -12.49 14.31
CA ILE A 181 -2.71 -13.52 14.30
C ILE A 181 -1.95 -14.84 14.40
N ILE A 182 -2.17 -15.57 15.45
CA ILE A 182 -1.54 -16.86 15.74
C ILE A 182 -2.60 -17.91 15.99
N PRO A 183 -2.33 -19.20 15.64
CA PRO A 183 -3.27 -20.31 15.82
C PRO A 183 -3.73 -20.48 17.26
#